data_6c052b2bab588fe555ae0c54ff20b598
#
_entry.id   6c052b2bab588fe555ae0c54ff20b598
#
_cell.length_a   1.000
_cell.length_b   1.000
_cell.length_c   1.000
_cell.angle_alpha   90.00
_cell.angle_beta   90.00
_cell.angle_gamma   90.00
#
_symmetry.space_group_name_H-M   'P 1'
#
loop_
_entity.id
_entity.type
_entity.pdbx_description
1 polymer ?
#
loop_
_entity_poly.entity_id
_entity_poly.type
_entity_poly.pdbx_seq_one_letter_code
_entity_poly.pdbx_strand_id
1 'polypeptide(L)'
;LSLHDALPILYILQQAEGYNRTETKPICYNESVTDTLPRFTYMNPNDSNLVQLRKHFNLDSIAGSGDEISKIKNLLYWVHNIVPHDGNSRNPEERNTIAMVELCKKENRGVNCRMMAQMLNECYLAMGFKSRFITCMPKVMINDCHVINAVYSNTLDKWLWMDPTFNAYVTDEKGNLLGIGEVRERLRNNQPVVLNEDANWNNKNKQTKEYYLDYYMAKNLYYVTCPLQSEYNAETNYPGKKWPMYISLVPEGYSSNGKPGATAYDSHNDSYFWQSPYQE
;
A
#
# COMPACT_ATOMS: atom_id res chain seq x y z
N LEU A 1 -17.19 -28.17 4.98
CA LEU A 1 -16.29 -27.35 5.77
C LEU A 1 -16.10 -28.04 7.12
N SER A 2 -14.89 -28.51 7.43
CA SER A 2 -14.58 -29.11 8.72
C SER A 2 -14.60 -28.03 9.81
N LEU A 3 -14.85 -28.40 11.06
CA LEU A 3 -14.75 -27.49 12.21
C LEU A 3 -13.38 -26.83 12.32
N HIS A 4 -12.32 -27.42 11.78
CA HIS A 4 -10.97 -26.88 11.72
C HIS A 4 -10.83 -25.74 10.69
N ASP A 5 -11.64 -25.76 9.63
CA ASP A 5 -11.65 -24.68 8.62
C ASP A 5 -12.55 -23.50 9.06
N ALA A 6 -13.51 -23.78 9.94
CA ALA A 6 -14.44 -22.77 10.47
C ALA A 6 -13.85 -21.97 11.66
N LEU A 7 -12.93 -22.53 12.43
CA LEU A 7 -12.33 -21.87 13.60
C LEU A 7 -11.50 -20.62 13.23
N PRO A 8 -10.65 -20.61 12.19
CA PRO A 8 -10.01 -19.39 11.73
C PRO A 8 -11.02 -18.35 11.25
N ILE A 9 -12.06 -18.76 10.52
CA ILE A 9 -13.12 -17.88 10.01
C ILE A 9 -13.93 -17.27 11.16
N LEU A 10 -14.28 -18.07 12.18
CA LEU A 10 -15.02 -17.58 13.34
C LEU A 10 -14.20 -16.62 14.21
N TYR A 11 -12.93 -16.95 14.44
CA TYR A 11 -11.99 -16.08 15.16
C TYR A 11 -11.76 -14.75 14.40
N ILE A 12 -11.69 -14.83 13.12
CA ILE A 12 -11.56 -13.76 12.17
C ILE A 12 -12.83 -12.88 12.14
N LEU A 13 -14.02 -13.50 12.12
CA LEU A 13 -15.31 -12.80 12.19
C LEU A 13 -15.49 -12.12 13.57
N GLN A 14 -15.06 -12.73 14.66
CA GLN A 14 -15.08 -12.12 16.00
C GLN A 14 -14.09 -10.95 16.12
N GLN A 15 -12.97 -10.99 15.41
CA GLN A 15 -12.05 -9.86 15.32
C GLN A 15 -12.62 -8.76 14.39
N ALA A 16 -13.37 -9.14 13.36
CA ALA A 16 -14.12 -8.22 12.50
C ALA A 16 -15.38 -7.66 13.20
N GLU A 17 -15.95 -8.37 14.17
CA GLU A 17 -17.02 -7.87 15.06
C GLU A 17 -16.51 -6.81 16.04
N GLY A 18 -15.22 -6.83 16.41
CA GLY A 18 -14.55 -5.68 17.04
C GLY A 18 -14.42 -4.47 16.10
N TYR A 19 -14.66 -4.67 14.83
CA TYR A 19 -14.90 -3.67 13.78
C TYR A 19 -16.40 -3.54 13.51
N ASN A 20 -17.20 -3.68 14.56
CA ASN A 20 -18.64 -3.54 14.47
C ASN A 20 -18.96 -2.16 13.90
N ARG A 21 -19.57 -2.12 12.71
CA ARG A 21 -19.99 -0.92 11.99
C ARG A 21 -20.80 0.05 12.87
N THR A 22 -21.30 -0.42 14.02
CA THR A 22 -22.12 0.35 14.97
C THR A 22 -21.31 1.08 16.05
N GLU A 23 -20.06 0.70 16.32
CA GLU A 23 -19.19 1.38 17.30
C GLU A 23 -18.21 2.38 16.68
N THR A 24 -18.16 2.48 15.36
CA THR A 24 -17.39 3.52 14.70
C THR A 24 -18.10 4.86 14.88
N LYS A 25 -17.87 5.52 16.01
CA LYS A 25 -17.87 6.98 16.02
C LYS A 25 -17.14 7.42 14.77
N PRO A 26 -17.64 8.42 14.03
CA PRO A 26 -16.95 8.88 12.83
C PRO A 26 -15.47 9.05 13.19
N ILE A 27 -14.58 8.45 12.40
CA ILE A 27 -13.16 8.72 12.53
C ILE A 27 -13.03 10.19 12.15
N CYS A 28 -12.89 11.04 13.16
CA CYS A 28 -12.72 12.46 12.97
C CYS A 28 -11.23 12.71 12.74
N TYR A 29 -10.94 13.47 11.70
CA TYR A 29 -9.65 14.08 11.49
C TYR A 29 -9.74 15.56 11.85
N ASN A 30 -8.64 16.12 12.32
CA ASN A 30 -8.53 17.54 12.64
C ASN A 30 -7.65 18.21 11.57
N GLU A 31 -8.25 18.98 10.68
CA GLU A 31 -7.55 19.65 9.58
C GLU A 31 -6.79 20.91 10.02
N SER A 32 -6.90 21.33 11.28
CA SER A 32 -6.32 22.58 11.75
C SER A 32 -4.81 22.52 12.07
N VAL A 33 -4.17 21.35 11.97
CA VAL A 33 -2.76 21.14 12.37
C VAL A 33 -1.89 20.87 11.14
N THR A 34 -1.60 21.88 10.34
CA THR A 34 -0.76 21.72 9.13
C THR A 34 0.65 22.32 9.24
N ASP A 35 0.86 23.33 10.11
CA ASP A 35 2.01 24.22 9.99
C ASP A 35 3.36 23.64 10.48
N THR A 36 3.36 22.50 11.13
CA THR A 36 4.57 21.88 11.71
C THR A 36 4.96 20.53 11.09
N LEU A 37 4.17 19.99 10.19
CA LEU A 37 4.43 18.68 9.59
C LEU A 37 5.39 18.77 8.41
N PRO A 38 6.36 17.85 8.28
CA PRO A 38 7.32 17.84 7.19
C PRO A 38 6.64 17.51 5.86
N ARG A 39 7.19 18.04 4.76
CA ARG A 39 6.67 17.77 3.42
C ARG A 39 7.02 16.36 2.94
N PHE A 40 6.12 15.75 2.17
CA PHE A 40 6.41 14.55 1.42
C PHE A 40 7.35 14.86 0.25
N THR A 41 8.32 13.98 0.03
CA THR A 41 9.25 14.10 -1.11
C THR A 41 9.27 12.80 -1.93
N TYR A 42 9.60 12.95 -3.21
CA TYR A 42 9.62 11.85 -4.16
C TYR A 42 10.91 11.91 -4.97
N MET A 43 11.61 10.78 -5.05
CA MET A 43 12.86 10.69 -5.80
C MET A 43 12.64 11.06 -7.27
N ASN A 44 13.62 11.79 -7.81
CA ASN A 44 13.58 12.20 -9.22
C ASN A 44 13.73 10.96 -10.11
N PRO A 45 12.90 10.77 -11.15
CA PRO A 45 13.00 9.62 -12.05
C PRO A 45 14.34 9.55 -12.83
N ASN A 46 15.07 10.66 -12.90
CA ASN A 46 16.41 10.71 -13.50
C ASN A 46 17.53 10.32 -12.51
N ASP A 47 17.21 9.96 -11.27
CA ASP A 47 18.20 9.38 -10.36
C ASP A 47 18.82 8.13 -10.98
N SER A 48 20.13 7.95 -10.82
CA SER A 48 20.88 6.89 -11.48
C SER A 48 20.34 5.48 -11.14
N ASN A 49 19.89 5.26 -9.92
CA ASN A 49 19.34 3.97 -9.49
C ASN A 49 17.98 3.70 -10.13
N LEU A 50 17.11 4.71 -10.22
CA LEU A 50 15.81 4.58 -10.88
C LEU A 50 15.98 4.41 -12.40
N VAL A 51 16.93 5.11 -13.02
CA VAL A 51 17.29 4.92 -14.42
C VAL A 51 17.84 3.51 -14.67
N GLN A 52 18.67 2.99 -13.76
CA GLN A 52 19.16 1.61 -13.83
C GLN A 52 18.02 0.60 -13.71
N LEU A 53 17.13 0.77 -12.73
CA LEU A 53 15.95 -0.09 -12.55
C LEU A 53 15.08 -0.12 -13.80
N ARG A 54 14.77 1.06 -14.37
CA ARG A 54 13.95 1.22 -15.57
C ARG A 54 14.56 0.46 -16.76
N LYS A 55 15.88 0.58 -16.95
CA LYS A 55 16.61 -0.13 -18.02
C LYS A 55 16.71 -1.63 -17.76
N HIS A 56 17.02 -2.03 -16.52
CA HIS A 56 17.25 -3.43 -16.15
C HIS A 56 16.05 -4.32 -16.51
N PHE A 57 14.84 -3.85 -16.21
CA PHE A 57 13.60 -4.58 -16.50
C PHE A 57 12.89 -4.12 -17.76
N ASN A 58 13.41 -3.12 -18.47
CA ASN A 58 12.73 -2.50 -19.61
C ASN A 58 11.30 -2.04 -19.25
N LEU A 59 11.19 -1.26 -18.16
CA LEU A 59 9.89 -0.83 -17.63
C LEU A 59 9.04 -0.06 -18.64
N ASP A 60 9.65 0.60 -19.62
CA ASP A 60 8.92 1.25 -20.72
C ASP A 60 8.07 0.26 -21.53
N SER A 61 8.66 -0.87 -21.86
CA SER A 61 7.96 -1.94 -22.57
C SER A 61 6.86 -2.58 -21.70
N ILE A 62 7.14 -2.76 -20.41
CA ILE A 62 6.17 -3.32 -19.44
C ILE A 62 4.99 -2.37 -19.25
N ALA A 63 5.24 -1.10 -19.05
CA ALA A 63 4.20 -0.08 -18.92
C ALA A 63 3.39 0.08 -20.22
N GLY A 64 4.03 -0.13 -21.35
CA GLY A 64 3.39 -0.04 -22.68
C GLY A 64 3.15 1.40 -23.12
N SER A 65 2.50 1.55 -24.29
CA SER A 65 2.22 2.83 -24.95
C SER A 65 0.82 3.39 -24.65
N GLY A 66 0.06 2.76 -23.75
CA GLY A 66 -1.29 3.18 -23.37
C GLY A 66 -1.32 4.50 -22.58
N ASP A 67 -2.50 4.87 -22.12
CA ASP A 67 -2.70 6.02 -21.24
C ASP A 67 -2.04 5.84 -19.85
N GLU A 68 -2.13 6.86 -19.03
CA GLU A 68 -1.55 6.88 -17.67
C GLU A 68 -2.06 5.71 -16.82
N ILE A 69 -3.36 5.48 -16.82
CA ILE A 69 -4.01 4.45 -16.01
C ILE A 69 -3.59 3.05 -16.47
N SER A 70 -3.51 2.84 -17.76
CA SER A 70 -3.02 1.58 -18.35
C SER A 70 -1.58 1.29 -17.91
N LYS A 71 -0.70 2.29 -17.95
CA LYS A 71 0.69 2.15 -17.48
C LYS A 71 0.78 1.80 -16.00
N ILE A 72 -0.01 2.46 -15.17
CA ILE A 72 -0.08 2.19 -13.73
C ILE A 72 -0.51 0.74 -13.47
N LYS A 73 -1.56 0.27 -14.15
CA LYS A 73 -2.07 -1.11 -14.02
C LYS A 73 -1.09 -2.15 -14.57
N ASN A 74 -0.43 -1.87 -15.68
CA ASN A 74 0.56 -2.79 -16.26
C ASN A 74 1.76 -3.01 -15.32
N LEU A 75 2.23 -1.96 -14.64
CA LEU A 75 3.28 -2.08 -13.63
C LEU A 75 2.81 -2.84 -12.39
N LEU A 76 1.58 -2.63 -11.93
CA LEU A 76 0.96 -3.41 -10.86
C LEU A 76 0.94 -4.90 -11.22
N TYR A 77 0.41 -5.24 -12.38
CA TYR A 77 0.34 -6.61 -12.89
C TYR A 77 1.73 -7.25 -13.00
N TRP A 78 2.72 -6.50 -13.50
CA TRP A 78 4.08 -7.00 -13.63
C TRP A 78 4.70 -7.32 -12.27
N VAL A 79 4.60 -6.43 -11.27
CA VAL A 79 5.14 -6.68 -9.93
C VAL A 79 4.44 -7.86 -9.27
N HIS A 80 3.12 -7.99 -9.42
CA HIS A 80 2.38 -9.15 -8.93
C HIS A 80 2.93 -10.49 -9.47
N ASN A 81 3.44 -10.49 -10.71
CA ASN A 81 3.85 -11.72 -11.40
C ASN A 81 5.36 -12.00 -11.36
N ILE A 82 6.21 -11.00 -11.09
CA ILE A 82 7.66 -11.19 -11.17
C ILE A 82 8.23 -11.99 -10.01
N VAL A 83 7.60 -11.93 -8.84
CA VAL A 83 7.93 -12.70 -7.64
C VAL A 83 6.67 -13.21 -6.96
N PRO A 84 6.67 -14.40 -6.34
CA PRO A 84 5.54 -14.86 -5.55
C PRO A 84 5.47 -14.11 -4.21
N HIS A 85 4.25 -13.91 -3.71
CA HIS A 85 4.04 -13.44 -2.34
C HIS A 85 4.24 -14.58 -1.34
N ASP A 86 5.01 -14.32 -0.27
CA ASP A 86 5.14 -15.17 0.89
C ASP A 86 5.22 -14.30 2.16
N GLY A 87 4.10 -14.22 2.89
CA GLY A 87 3.97 -13.41 4.09
C GLY A 87 4.92 -13.81 5.24
N ASN A 88 5.41 -15.04 5.23
CA ASN A 88 6.33 -15.59 6.23
C ASN A 88 7.80 -15.48 5.80
N SER A 89 8.07 -15.00 4.61
CA SER A 89 9.44 -14.91 4.12
C SER A 89 10.28 -13.92 4.93
N ARG A 90 11.55 -14.28 5.19
CA ARG A 90 12.51 -13.39 5.82
C ARG A 90 12.76 -12.17 4.91
N ASN A 91 12.76 -10.98 5.49
CA ASN A 91 13.10 -9.77 4.76
C ASN A 91 14.52 -9.85 4.17
N PRO A 92 14.69 -9.47 2.90
CA PRO A 92 16.02 -9.35 2.29
C PRO A 92 16.90 -8.32 3.01
N GLU A 93 18.21 -8.47 2.90
CA GLU A 93 19.16 -7.45 3.36
C GLU A 93 19.07 -6.21 2.47
N GLU A 94 19.18 -6.41 1.15
CA GLU A 94 18.91 -5.38 0.16
C GLU A 94 17.44 -5.41 -0.27
N ARG A 95 16.77 -4.27 -0.13
CA ARG A 95 15.33 -4.14 -0.32
C ARG A 95 14.98 -3.26 -1.52
N ASN A 96 15.79 -3.32 -2.56
CA ASN A 96 15.46 -2.73 -3.85
C ASN A 96 14.94 -3.78 -4.83
N THR A 97 14.22 -3.35 -5.83
CA THR A 97 13.53 -4.23 -6.78
C THR A 97 14.47 -5.21 -7.48
N ILE A 98 15.64 -4.75 -7.94
CA ILE A 98 16.60 -5.60 -8.66
C ILE A 98 17.10 -6.70 -7.73
N ALA A 99 17.63 -6.35 -6.57
CA ALA A 99 18.15 -7.30 -5.60
C ALA A 99 17.08 -8.30 -5.11
N MET A 100 15.85 -7.82 -4.86
CA MET A 100 14.75 -8.68 -4.42
C MET A 100 14.36 -9.70 -5.48
N VAL A 101 14.26 -9.30 -6.75
CA VAL A 101 13.94 -10.23 -7.86
C VAL A 101 15.06 -11.27 -8.05
N GLU A 102 16.30 -10.85 -8.01
CA GLU A 102 17.46 -11.76 -8.13
C GLU A 102 17.51 -12.77 -6.97
N LEU A 103 17.27 -12.28 -5.74
CA LEU A 103 17.23 -13.14 -4.55
C LEU A 103 16.11 -14.19 -4.64
N CYS A 104 14.91 -13.77 -5.05
CA CYS A 104 13.76 -14.69 -5.21
C CYS A 104 14.06 -15.78 -6.24
N LYS A 105 14.69 -15.42 -7.35
CA LYS A 105 15.12 -16.40 -8.38
C LYS A 105 16.20 -17.34 -7.85
N LYS A 106 17.22 -16.81 -7.18
CA LYS A 106 18.35 -17.57 -6.64
C LYS A 106 17.93 -18.57 -5.57
N GLU A 107 17.04 -18.16 -4.66
CA GLU A 107 16.63 -18.95 -3.50
C GLU A 107 15.31 -19.68 -3.71
N ASN A 108 14.65 -19.53 -4.87
CA ASN A 108 13.34 -20.09 -5.18
C ASN A 108 12.30 -19.79 -4.09
N ARG A 109 12.19 -18.51 -3.71
CA ARG A 109 11.30 -18.05 -2.65
C ARG A 109 10.49 -16.83 -3.05
N GLY A 110 9.51 -16.47 -2.23
CA GLY A 110 8.77 -15.24 -2.33
C GLY A 110 9.25 -14.14 -1.39
N VAL A 111 8.54 -13.02 -1.41
CA VAL A 111 8.67 -11.88 -0.50
C VAL A 111 7.31 -11.49 0.08
N ASN A 112 7.31 -10.81 1.22
CA ASN A 112 6.06 -10.36 1.86
C ASN A 112 5.46 -9.13 1.16
N CYS A 113 4.24 -8.75 1.58
CA CYS A 113 3.49 -7.63 1.00
C CYS A 113 4.27 -6.30 1.03
N ARG A 114 5.03 -6.04 2.11
CA ARG A 114 5.83 -4.82 2.22
C ARG A 114 6.92 -4.75 1.15
N MET A 115 7.59 -5.86 0.88
CA MET A 115 8.62 -5.93 -0.15
C MET A 115 8.01 -5.76 -1.55
N MET A 116 6.87 -6.40 -1.83
CA MET A 116 6.15 -6.21 -3.09
C MET A 116 5.70 -4.75 -3.29
N ALA A 117 5.19 -4.11 -2.23
CA ALA A 117 4.79 -2.71 -2.30
C ALA A 117 5.99 -1.76 -2.51
N GLN A 118 7.17 -2.05 -1.94
CA GLN A 118 8.39 -1.30 -2.23
C GLN A 118 8.82 -1.48 -3.69
N MET A 119 8.78 -2.70 -4.22
CA MET A 119 9.09 -2.95 -5.64
C MET A 119 8.19 -2.13 -6.57
N LEU A 120 6.89 -2.13 -6.32
CA LEU A 120 5.93 -1.36 -7.12
C LEU A 120 6.15 0.15 -6.98
N ASN A 121 6.47 0.62 -5.76
CA ASN A 121 6.80 2.03 -5.52
C ASN A 121 8.01 2.48 -6.35
N GLU A 122 9.08 1.70 -6.34
CA GLU A 122 10.29 1.99 -7.10
C GLU A 122 10.02 1.99 -8.61
N CYS A 123 9.21 1.04 -9.11
CA CYS A 123 8.80 1.01 -10.51
C CYS A 123 8.00 2.26 -10.91
N TYR A 124 7.06 2.69 -10.07
CA TYR A 124 6.31 3.92 -10.30
C TYR A 124 7.23 5.15 -10.32
N LEU A 125 8.12 5.29 -9.34
CA LEU A 125 9.09 6.39 -9.31
C LEU A 125 10.00 6.40 -10.55
N ALA A 126 10.49 5.22 -10.97
CA ALA A 126 11.33 5.09 -12.16
C ALA A 126 10.61 5.50 -13.46
N MET A 127 9.29 5.33 -13.50
CA MET A 127 8.45 5.77 -14.62
C MET A 127 7.91 7.20 -14.47
N GLY A 128 8.35 7.93 -13.45
CA GLY A 128 7.99 9.34 -13.21
C GLY A 128 6.68 9.54 -12.43
N PHE A 129 6.00 8.48 -12.02
CA PHE A 129 4.81 8.60 -11.17
C PHE A 129 5.20 8.93 -9.73
N LYS A 130 4.42 9.77 -9.07
CA LYS A 130 4.53 9.97 -7.62
C LYS A 130 3.79 8.84 -6.92
N SER A 131 4.49 8.12 -6.08
CA SER A 131 3.93 6.96 -5.37
C SER A 131 4.49 6.85 -3.96
N ARG A 132 3.72 6.22 -3.08
CA ARG A 132 4.09 5.86 -1.71
C ARG A 132 3.64 4.44 -1.43
N PHE A 133 4.46 3.63 -0.75
CA PHE A 133 3.95 2.41 -0.16
C PHE A 133 3.32 2.74 1.21
N ILE A 134 2.14 2.22 1.42
CA ILE A 134 1.27 2.54 2.55
C ILE A 134 1.09 1.28 3.40
N THR A 135 1.51 1.33 4.65
CA THR A 135 1.21 0.28 5.62
C THR A 135 -0.17 0.56 6.20
N CYS A 136 -1.10 -0.33 5.93
CA CYS A 136 -2.46 -0.32 6.43
C CYS A 136 -2.51 -1.11 7.74
N MET A 137 -3.00 -0.50 8.82
CA MET A 137 -2.88 -0.99 10.18
C MET A 137 -4.24 -1.16 10.86
N PRO A 138 -4.43 -2.25 11.64
CA PRO A 138 -5.61 -2.44 12.46
C PRO A 138 -5.56 -1.55 13.73
N LYS A 139 -6.71 -1.34 14.36
CA LYS A 139 -6.80 -0.64 15.65
C LYS A 139 -5.99 -1.35 16.75
N VAL A 140 -6.09 -2.66 16.78
CA VAL A 140 -5.35 -3.52 17.71
C VAL A 140 -4.37 -4.34 16.91
N MET A 141 -3.07 -4.20 17.23
CA MET A 141 -2.02 -4.94 16.56
C MET A 141 -2.09 -6.42 16.93
N ILE A 142 -2.43 -7.25 15.98
CA ILE A 142 -2.49 -8.71 16.07
C ILE A 142 -1.61 -9.33 14.98
N ASN A 143 -0.32 -9.02 14.97
CA ASN A 143 0.69 -9.55 14.02
C ASN A 143 0.24 -9.59 12.54
N ASP A 144 -0.69 -8.73 12.17
CA ASP A 144 -1.28 -8.71 10.85
C ASP A 144 -1.55 -7.26 10.44
N CYS A 145 -0.85 -6.84 9.43
CA CYS A 145 -1.01 -5.58 8.74
C CYS A 145 -0.88 -5.85 7.25
N HIS A 146 -1.24 -4.90 6.41
CA HIS A 146 -1.05 -5.05 4.97
C HIS A 146 -0.36 -3.82 4.39
N VAL A 147 0.45 -4.03 3.34
CA VAL A 147 1.17 -2.93 2.68
C VAL A 147 0.79 -2.91 1.21
N ILE A 148 0.29 -1.76 0.77
CA ILE A 148 -0.13 -1.50 -0.60
C ILE A 148 0.48 -0.19 -1.09
N ASN A 149 0.16 0.23 -2.31
CA ASN A 149 0.63 1.50 -2.86
C ASN A 149 -0.50 2.52 -3.03
N ALA A 150 -0.17 3.77 -2.78
CA ALA A 150 -0.88 4.91 -3.31
C ALA A 150 -0.03 5.51 -4.43
N VAL A 151 -0.54 5.55 -5.66
CA VAL A 151 0.06 6.20 -6.81
C VAL A 151 -0.81 7.37 -7.25
N TYR A 152 -0.20 8.53 -7.50
CA TYR A 152 -0.93 9.71 -7.94
C TYR A 152 -1.15 9.69 -9.43
N SER A 153 -2.40 9.82 -9.85
CA SER A 153 -2.78 10.02 -11.23
C SER A 153 -2.96 11.50 -11.51
N ASN A 154 -2.18 12.04 -12.45
CA ASN A 154 -2.36 13.41 -12.93
C ASN A 154 -3.65 13.56 -13.74
N THR A 155 -4.03 12.51 -14.47
CA THR A 155 -5.26 12.50 -15.27
C THR A 155 -6.51 12.59 -14.41
N LEU A 156 -6.50 11.92 -13.25
CA LEU A 156 -7.65 11.89 -12.33
C LEU A 156 -7.51 12.87 -11.15
N ASP A 157 -6.35 13.54 -11.04
CA ASP A 157 -6.00 14.48 -9.96
C ASP A 157 -6.22 13.88 -8.57
N LYS A 158 -5.80 12.63 -8.35
CA LYS A 158 -5.99 11.91 -7.09
C LYS A 158 -5.05 10.73 -6.89
N TRP A 159 -4.92 10.31 -5.64
CA TRP A 159 -4.25 9.06 -5.28
C TRP A 159 -5.11 7.85 -5.61
N LEU A 160 -4.48 6.77 -6.10
CA LEU A 160 -5.13 5.52 -6.48
C LEU A 160 -4.62 4.36 -5.62
N TRP A 161 -5.53 3.44 -5.27
CA TRP A 161 -5.23 2.18 -4.61
C TRP A 161 -4.62 1.18 -5.58
N MET A 162 -3.41 0.66 -5.27
CA MET A 162 -2.75 -0.40 -6.04
C MET A 162 -2.10 -1.40 -5.09
N ASP A 163 -2.53 -2.65 -5.13
CA ASP A 163 -2.03 -3.72 -4.26
C ASP A 163 -1.33 -4.81 -5.08
N PRO A 164 0.01 -4.87 -5.09
CA PRO A 164 0.74 -5.86 -5.86
C PRO A 164 0.64 -7.28 -5.30
N THR A 165 0.32 -7.46 -4.01
CA THR A 165 0.13 -8.78 -3.42
C THR A 165 -1.03 -9.52 -4.04
N PHE A 166 -2.11 -8.80 -4.32
CA PHE A 166 -3.36 -9.37 -4.84
C PHE A 166 -3.71 -8.95 -6.26
N ASN A 167 -2.81 -8.26 -6.97
CA ASN A 167 -3.13 -7.63 -8.27
C ASN A 167 -4.42 -6.81 -8.17
N ALA A 168 -4.60 -6.07 -7.07
CA ALA A 168 -5.88 -5.48 -6.75
C ALA A 168 -5.89 -3.95 -6.87
N TYR A 169 -6.95 -3.45 -7.47
CA TYR A 169 -7.37 -2.06 -7.44
C TYR A 169 -8.88 -1.98 -7.21
N VAL A 170 -9.35 -0.83 -6.79
CA VAL A 170 -10.74 -0.65 -6.35
C VAL A 170 -11.39 0.47 -7.15
N THR A 171 -12.65 0.25 -7.52
CA THR A 171 -13.49 1.27 -8.17
C THR A 171 -14.78 1.48 -7.39
N ASP A 172 -15.48 2.57 -7.71
CA ASP A 172 -16.89 2.73 -7.34
C ASP A 172 -17.79 1.92 -8.30
N GLU A 173 -19.11 2.00 -8.08
CA GLU A 173 -20.13 1.34 -8.90
C GLU A 173 -20.23 1.88 -10.35
N LYS A 174 -19.56 3.00 -10.63
CA LYS A 174 -19.50 3.63 -11.97
C LYS A 174 -18.18 3.31 -12.69
N GLY A 175 -17.29 2.55 -12.03
CA GLY A 175 -15.98 2.20 -12.58
C GLY A 175 -14.90 3.26 -12.35
N ASN A 176 -15.13 4.30 -11.56
CA ASN A 176 -14.11 5.29 -11.22
C ASN A 176 -13.13 4.70 -10.21
N LEU A 177 -11.82 4.79 -10.49
CA LEU A 177 -10.77 4.32 -9.59
C LEU A 177 -10.80 5.10 -8.26
N LEU A 178 -10.62 4.38 -7.16
CA LEU A 178 -10.64 4.91 -5.81
C LEU A 178 -9.24 4.90 -5.18
N GLY A 179 -9.01 5.86 -4.30
CA GLY A 179 -7.86 5.91 -3.41
C GLY A 179 -8.12 5.21 -2.07
N ILE A 180 -7.06 5.04 -1.26
CA ILE A 180 -7.14 4.33 0.02
C ILE A 180 -8.11 5.03 1.00
N GLY A 181 -8.04 6.35 1.09
CA GLY A 181 -8.96 7.14 1.91
C GLY A 181 -10.41 7.01 1.46
N GLU A 182 -10.65 7.07 0.13
CA GLU A 182 -12.00 6.93 -0.43
C GLU A 182 -12.59 5.53 -0.19
N VAL A 183 -11.80 4.48 -0.37
CA VAL A 183 -12.23 3.09 -0.09
C VAL A 183 -12.61 2.95 1.39
N ARG A 184 -11.76 3.47 2.29
CA ARG A 184 -12.03 3.46 3.72
C ARG A 184 -13.35 4.14 4.07
N GLU A 185 -13.58 5.35 3.56
CA GLU A 185 -14.81 6.10 3.82
C GLU A 185 -16.04 5.40 3.24
N ARG A 186 -15.94 4.84 2.05
CA ARG A 186 -17.03 4.07 1.43
C ARG A 186 -17.37 2.81 2.23
N LEU A 187 -16.38 2.02 2.67
CA LEU A 187 -16.58 0.85 3.52
C LEU A 187 -17.26 1.25 4.84
N ARG A 188 -16.80 2.33 5.48
CA ARG A 188 -17.36 2.83 6.73
C ARG A 188 -18.81 3.26 6.58
N ASN A 189 -19.13 3.93 5.49
CA ASN A 189 -20.47 4.46 5.20
C ASN A 189 -21.37 3.47 4.44
N ASN A 190 -20.94 2.21 4.31
CA ASN A 190 -21.65 1.16 3.57
C ASN A 190 -21.98 1.56 2.12
N GLN A 191 -21.10 2.35 1.49
CA GLN A 191 -21.21 2.72 0.09
C GLN A 191 -20.57 1.65 -0.80
N PRO A 192 -21.03 1.50 -2.06
CA PRO A 192 -20.51 0.49 -2.96
C PRO A 192 -19.02 0.67 -3.25
N VAL A 193 -18.26 -0.44 -3.19
CA VAL A 193 -16.89 -0.58 -3.68
C VAL A 193 -16.81 -1.84 -4.52
N VAL A 194 -16.04 -1.79 -5.60
CA VAL A 194 -15.89 -2.90 -6.55
C VAL A 194 -14.42 -3.26 -6.65
N LEU A 195 -14.12 -4.54 -6.40
CA LEU A 195 -12.79 -5.13 -6.60
C LEU A 195 -12.66 -5.54 -8.07
N ASN A 196 -11.51 -5.32 -8.69
CA ASN A 196 -11.27 -5.79 -10.06
C ASN A 196 -11.38 -7.32 -10.16
N GLU A 197 -11.89 -7.79 -11.29
CA GLU A 197 -12.24 -9.21 -11.48
C GLU A 197 -11.05 -10.17 -11.49
N ASP A 198 -9.87 -9.68 -11.87
CA ASP A 198 -8.63 -10.43 -11.95
C ASP A 198 -7.78 -10.38 -10.68
N ALA A 199 -8.31 -9.77 -9.59
CA ALA A 199 -7.65 -9.79 -8.30
C ALA A 199 -7.46 -11.21 -7.78
N ASN A 200 -6.22 -11.56 -7.44
CA ASN A 200 -5.85 -12.92 -7.02
C ASN A 200 -4.60 -12.94 -6.15
N TRP A 201 -4.39 -14.03 -5.42
CA TRP A 201 -3.16 -14.30 -4.71
C TRP A 201 -2.30 -15.32 -5.45
N ASN A 202 -1.11 -14.91 -5.88
CA ASN A 202 -0.12 -15.76 -6.56
C ASN A 202 -0.66 -16.51 -7.79
N ASN A 203 -1.60 -15.94 -8.52
CA ASN A 203 -2.28 -16.60 -9.65
C ASN A 203 -2.96 -17.93 -9.31
N LYS A 204 -3.27 -18.14 -8.02
CA LYS A 204 -3.87 -19.40 -7.52
C LYS A 204 -5.25 -19.18 -6.94
N ASN A 205 -5.40 -18.17 -6.11
CA ASN A 205 -6.62 -17.95 -5.34
C ASN A 205 -7.24 -16.60 -5.73
N LYS A 206 -8.32 -16.64 -6.52
CA LYS A 206 -9.11 -15.44 -6.85
C LYS A 206 -9.61 -14.79 -5.57
N GLN A 207 -9.50 -13.47 -5.52
CA GLN A 207 -10.02 -12.70 -4.40
C GLN A 207 -11.48 -12.32 -4.64
N THR A 208 -12.27 -12.26 -3.58
CA THR A 208 -13.62 -11.71 -3.60
C THR A 208 -13.66 -10.41 -2.81
N LYS A 209 -14.63 -9.56 -3.15
CA LYS A 209 -14.87 -8.30 -2.41
C LYS A 209 -15.08 -8.58 -0.92
N GLU A 210 -15.89 -9.60 -0.59
CA GLU A 210 -16.26 -9.97 0.78
C GLU A 210 -15.03 -10.34 1.60
N TYR A 211 -14.11 -11.11 1.03
CA TYR A 211 -12.88 -11.50 1.72
C TYR A 211 -11.86 -10.37 1.75
N TYR A 212 -11.52 -9.80 0.58
CA TYR A 212 -10.43 -8.84 0.47
C TYR A 212 -10.80 -7.46 1.03
N LEU A 213 -11.94 -6.89 0.62
CA LEU A 213 -12.31 -5.52 1.03
C LEU A 213 -13.10 -5.50 2.33
N ASP A 214 -14.21 -6.27 2.41
CA ASP A 214 -15.15 -6.14 3.53
C ASP A 214 -14.61 -6.76 4.82
N TYR A 215 -13.67 -7.71 4.70
CA TYR A 215 -13.05 -8.38 5.82
C TYR A 215 -11.58 -7.98 6.01
N TYR A 216 -10.67 -8.38 5.11
CA TYR A 216 -9.23 -8.26 5.31
C TYR A 216 -8.77 -6.81 5.35
N MET A 217 -9.14 -6.00 4.36
CA MET A 217 -8.72 -4.60 4.30
C MET A 217 -9.52 -3.71 5.25
N ALA A 218 -10.82 -3.94 5.44
CA ALA A 218 -11.62 -3.18 6.40
C ALA A 218 -11.00 -3.18 7.80
N LYS A 219 -10.48 -4.33 8.24
CA LYS A 219 -9.72 -4.47 9.49
C LYS A 219 -8.45 -3.63 9.50
N ASN A 220 -7.72 -3.58 8.39
CA ASN A 220 -6.42 -2.97 8.26
C ASN A 220 -6.47 -1.48 7.85
N LEU A 221 -7.63 -0.88 7.77
CA LEU A 221 -7.79 0.53 7.41
C LEU A 221 -8.06 1.46 8.62
N TYR A 222 -7.75 1.03 9.85
CA TYR A 222 -7.98 1.88 11.02
C TYR A 222 -7.05 3.11 11.02
N TYR A 223 -5.77 2.91 10.77
CA TYR A 223 -4.82 3.97 10.46
C TYR A 223 -3.83 3.52 9.39
N VAL A 224 -3.16 4.47 8.78
CA VAL A 224 -2.18 4.20 7.73
C VAL A 224 -0.88 4.92 8.01
N THR A 225 0.24 4.34 7.56
CA THR A 225 1.57 4.96 7.72
C THR A 225 2.39 4.81 6.46
N CYS A 226 3.22 5.78 6.16
CA CYS A 226 4.15 5.74 5.03
C CYS A 226 5.44 6.50 5.33
N PRO A 227 6.53 6.26 4.61
CA PRO A 227 7.70 7.11 4.67
C PRO A 227 7.40 8.51 4.15
N LEU A 228 8.02 9.54 4.76
CA LEU A 228 7.97 10.91 4.27
C LEU A 228 8.72 11.09 2.94
N GLN A 229 9.77 10.28 2.76
CA GLN A 229 10.56 10.28 1.54
C GLN A 229 10.27 9.00 0.77
N SER A 230 9.69 9.15 -0.41
CA SER A 230 9.50 8.03 -1.32
C SER A 230 10.72 7.95 -2.25
N GLU A 231 11.54 6.93 -2.04
CA GLU A 231 12.84 6.80 -2.70
C GLU A 231 13.19 5.34 -3.03
N TYR A 232 14.17 5.16 -3.90
CA TYR A 232 14.76 3.85 -4.19
C TYR A 232 15.48 3.32 -2.96
N ASN A 233 15.36 2.01 -2.72
CA ASN A 233 16.09 1.32 -1.66
C ASN A 233 15.82 1.88 -0.25
N ALA A 234 14.60 2.41 -0.02
CA ALA A 234 14.24 3.19 1.18
C ALA A 234 14.55 2.45 2.49
N GLU A 235 14.28 1.16 2.58
CA GLU A 235 14.41 0.37 3.81
C GLU A 235 15.60 -0.58 3.86
N THR A 236 16.53 -0.49 2.93
CA THR A 236 17.81 -1.21 3.07
C THR A 236 18.64 -0.57 4.18
N ASN A 237 19.09 -1.40 5.10
CA ASN A 237 19.98 -0.95 6.17
C ASN A 237 21.44 -1.17 5.75
N TYR A 238 22.18 -0.06 5.67
CA TYR A 238 23.65 -0.11 5.46
C TYR A 238 24.35 0.99 6.28
N PRO A 239 25.63 0.81 6.58
CA PRO A 239 26.36 1.78 7.41
C PRO A 239 26.24 3.22 6.89
N GLY A 240 25.87 4.13 7.76
CA GLY A 240 25.74 5.57 7.44
C GLY A 240 24.39 5.99 6.86
N LYS A 241 23.53 5.08 6.46
CA LYS A 241 22.17 5.42 6.01
C LYS A 241 21.26 5.69 7.20
N LYS A 242 20.57 6.83 7.16
CA LYS A 242 19.49 7.11 8.11
C LYS A 242 18.26 6.29 7.74
N TRP A 243 17.64 5.68 8.74
CA TRP A 243 16.34 5.02 8.55
C TRP A 243 15.29 6.05 8.12
N PRO A 244 14.39 5.71 7.18
CA PRO A 244 13.37 6.63 6.72
C PRO A 244 12.48 7.10 7.87
N MET A 245 12.13 8.37 7.86
CA MET A 245 11.14 8.92 8.77
C MET A 245 9.75 8.59 8.25
N TYR A 246 8.87 8.17 9.16
CA TYR A 246 7.51 7.81 8.84
C TYR A 246 6.52 8.81 9.38
N ILE A 247 5.36 8.87 8.75
CA ILE A 247 4.20 9.59 9.23
C ILE A 247 2.98 8.68 9.18
N SER A 248 2.15 8.75 10.23
CA SER A 248 0.89 8.02 10.32
C SER A 248 -0.28 8.99 10.23
N LEU A 249 -1.27 8.66 9.41
CA LEU A 249 -2.59 9.26 9.49
C LEU A 249 -3.42 8.45 10.48
N VAL A 250 -3.67 9.02 11.64
CA VAL A 250 -4.37 8.37 12.75
C VAL A 250 -5.67 9.11 13.08
N PRO A 251 -6.72 8.39 13.54
CA PRO A 251 -7.94 9.03 14.02
C PRO A 251 -7.69 9.97 15.19
N GLU A 252 -8.51 11.01 15.34
CA GLU A 252 -8.47 11.89 16.50
C GLU A 252 -8.63 11.08 17.79
N GLY A 253 -7.79 11.39 18.79
CA GLY A 253 -7.76 10.66 20.05
C GLY A 253 -7.00 9.32 20.01
N TYR A 254 -6.39 8.96 18.88
CA TYR A 254 -5.50 7.80 18.75
C TYR A 254 -4.06 8.23 18.48
N SER A 255 -3.10 7.49 19.00
CA SER A 255 -1.67 7.69 18.71
C SER A 255 -1.01 6.36 18.38
N SER A 256 -0.13 6.36 17.37
CA SER A 256 0.71 5.22 17.00
C SER A 256 1.99 5.15 17.85
N ASN A 257 2.29 6.17 18.63
CA ASN A 257 3.51 6.28 19.44
C ASN A 257 3.65 5.13 20.44
N GLY A 258 4.85 4.59 20.55
CA GLY A 258 5.18 3.50 21.48
C GLY A 258 4.65 2.12 21.06
N LYS A 259 4.08 1.97 19.87
CA LYS A 259 3.65 0.67 19.31
C LYS A 259 4.69 0.13 18.33
N PRO A 260 4.74 -1.19 18.08
CA PRO A 260 5.57 -1.73 17.03
C PRO A 260 5.31 -1.02 15.70
N GLY A 261 6.37 -0.51 15.06
CA GLY A 261 6.24 0.31 13.86
C GLY A 261 5.85 1.77 14.08
N ALA A 262 5.93 2.27 15.34
CA ALA A 262 5.74 3.69 15.63
C ALA A 262 6.59 4.57 14.71
N THR A 263 6.02 5.69 14.31
CA THR A 263 6.63 6.65 13.40
C THR A 263 7.13 7.87 14.16
N ALA A 264 7.95 8.69 13.52
CA ALA A 264 8.39 9.96 14.10
C ALA A 264 7.23 10.97 14.22
N TYR A 265 6.16 10.82 13.43
CA TYR A 265 5.03 11.76 13.39
C TYR A 265 3.71 11.02 13.34
N ASP A 266 2.72 11.51 14.09
CA ASP A 266 1.32 11.23 13.90
C ASP A 266 0.64 12.47 13.31
N SER A 267 -0.22 12.30 12.32
CA SER A 267 -1.08 13.33 11.77
C SER A 267 -2.53 12.95 11.99
N HIS A 268 -3.35 13.92 12.37
CA HIS A 268 -4.81 13.79 12.38
C HIS A 268 -5.45 14.49 11.16
N ASN A 269 -4.62 14.99 10.25
CA ASN A 269 -5.06 15.77 9.10
C ASN A 269 -5.07 14.92 7.82
N ASP A 270 -6.28 14.58 7.36
CA ASP A 270 -6.50 13.78 6.15
C ASP A 270 -6.08 14.54 4.90
N SER A 271 -6.44 15.82 4.80
CA SER A 271 -6.09 16.66 3.65
C SER A 271 -4.57 16.83 3.50
N TYR A 272 -3.83 16.96 4.61
CA TYR A 272 -2.37 16.97 4.59
C TYR A 272 -1.82 15.62 4.11
N PHE A 273 -2.33 14.50 4.65
CA PHE A 273 -1.78 13.19 4.31
C PHE A 273 -2.01 12.82 2.84
N TRP A 274 -3.17 13.15 2.30
CA TRP A 274 -3.54 12.87 0.91
C TRP A 274 -3.38 14.07 -0.04
N GLN A 275 -2.63 15.10 0.38
CA GLN A 275 -2.37 16.25 -0.48
C GLN A 275 -1.78 15.84 -1.84
N SER A 276 -2.06 16.63 -2.86
CA SER A 276 -1.41 16.47 -4.17
C SER A 276 0.11 16.59 -4.03
N PRO A 277 0.90 15.71 -4.68
CA PRO A 277 2.36 15.77 -4.62
C PRO A 277 2.97 16.97 -5.33
N TYR A 278 2.16 17.78 -6.00
CA TYR A 278 2.59 18.96 -6.79
C TYR A 278 2.17 20.29 -6.16
N GLN A 279 1.63 20.28 -4.95
CA GLN A 279 1.42 21.53 -4.21
C GLN A 279 2.78 21.99 -3.69
N GLU A 280 3.28 23.11 -4.25
CA GLU A 280 4.43 23.85 -3.75
C GLU A 280 4.07 24.69 -2.52
#